data_8f79bdcd9f9ce24772476a6eeb01d155
#
_entry.id   8f79bdcd9f9ce24772476a6eeb01d155
#
_cell.length_a   1.000
_cell.length_b   1.000
_cell.length_c   1.000
_cell.angle_alpha   90.00
_cell.angle_beta   90.00
_cell.angle_gamma   90.00
#
_symmetry.space_group_name_H-M   'P 1'
#
loop_
_entity.id
_entity.type
_entity.pdbx_description
1 polymer ?
#
loop_
_entity_poly.entity_id
_entity_poly.type
_entity_poly.pdbx_seq_one_letter_code
_entity_poly.pdbx_strand_id
1 'polypeptide(L)'
;DYFSDYKGIIFTSANAVKYLDHKNIDKNLLCFCVGSATEKKARSAGFQNVIAAEGNVGNLKELILQNFDQKDGQLIYISGETISVDLDRQLINEGYSVKRIVNYRTIYNQKFDDNFVRELMLSIPDLVYIYSQNSASSFLNFIKINQSESLWMNTNLMCIGEKTSSILNEIKWKKIFLFNPGEEEFLLYKI
;
A
#
# COMPACT_ATOMS: atom_id res chain seq x y z
N ASP A 1 -24.82 -3.28 17.45
CA ASP A 1 -23.39 -2.96 17.24
C ASP A 1 -23.00 -3.45 15.84
N TYR A 2 -22.49 -2.53 14.99
CA TYR A 2 -22.27 -2.83 13.57
C TYR A 2 -21.26 -3.97 13.31
N PHE A 3 -20.33 -4.18 14.25
CA PHE A 3 -19.27 -5.17 14.13
C PHE A 3 -19.57 -6.51 14.83
N SER A 4 -20.69 -6.64 15.55
CA SER A 4 -21.00 -7.84 16.36
C SER A 4 -21.18 -9.12 15.54
N ASP A 5 -21.57 -8.99 14.29
CA ASP A 5 -21.89 -10.14 13.42
C ASP A 5 -20.66 -10.74 12.73
N TYR A 6 -19.53 -10.02 12.79
CA TYR A 6 -18.30 -10.49 12.16
C TYR A 6 -17.45 -11.34 13.13
N LYS A 7 -16.81 -12.36 12.60
CA LYS A 7 -15.95 -13.30 13.34
C LYS A 7 -14.46 -13.12 13.01
N GLY A 8 -14.15 -12.38 11.95
CA GLY A 8 -12.80 -11.99 11.62
C GLY A 8 -12.74 -10.66 10.86
N ILE A 9 -11.60 -10.00 10.94
CA ILE A 9 -11.34 -8.71 10.30
C ILE A 9 -10.06 -8.78 9.47
N ILE A 10 -10.09 -8.16 8.28
CA ILE A 10 -9.00 -8.20 7.32
C ILE A 10 -8.48 -6.79 7.06
N PHE A 11 -7.15 -6.62 7.12
CA PHE A 11 -6.44 -5.39 6.79
C PHE A 11 -5.29 -5.65 5.82
N THR A 12 -5.34 -5.09 4.62
CA THR A 12 -4.25 -5.16 3.64
C THR A 12 -3.33 -3.93 3.67
N SER A 13 -3.60 -2.97 4.55
CA SER A 13 -2.82 -1.75 4.72
C SER A 13 -2.91 -1.21 6.14
N ALA A 14 -1.80 -0.69 6.66
CA ALA A 14 -1.75 0.01 7.94
C ALA A 14 -2.67 1.25 7.97
N ASN A 15 -2.96 1.86 6.81
CA ASN A 15 -3.91 2.97 6.71
C ASN A 15 -5.35 2.52 7.01
N ALA A 16 -5.73 1.31 6.62
CA ALA A 16 -7.05 0.77 6.95
C ALA A 16 -7.27 0.69 8.48
N VAL A 17 -6.23 0.28 9.22
CA VAL A 17 -6.26 0.27 10.68
C VAL A 17 -6.28 1.68 11.25
N LYS A 18 -5.44 2.58 10.70
CA LYS A 18 -5.27 3.97 11.19
C LYS A 18 -6.57 4.77 11.15
N TYR A 19 -7.35 4.62 10.09
CA TYR A 19 -8.56 5.41 9.86
C TYR A 19 -9.86 4.71 10.30
N LEU A 20 -9.75 3.55 10.94
CA LEU A 20 -10.90 2.83 11.50
C LEU A 20 -11.17 3.34 12.92
N ASP A 21 -12.43 3.68 13.22
CA ASP A 21 -12.87 3.84 14.61
C ASP A 21 -13.07 2.44 15.21
N HIS A 22 -12.11 2.04 16.03
CA HIS A 22 -12.04 0.71 16.62
C HIS A 22 -12.51 0.65 18.08
N LYS A 23 -13.18 1.70 18.59
CA LYS A 23 -13.63 1.73 20.00
C LYS A 23 -14.66 0.64 20.32
N ASN A 24 -15.54 0.35 19.35
CA ASN A 24 -16.63 -0.62 19.51
C ASN A 24 -16.37 -1.95 18.78
N ILE A 25 -15.12 -2.25 18.44
CA ILE A 25 -14.75 -3.49 17.77
C ILE A 25 -14.17 -4.45 18.80
N ASP A 26 -14.67 -5.69 18.83
CA ASP A 26 -14.10 -6.74 19.69
C ASP A 26 -12.62 -6.97 19.32
N LYS A 27 -11.74 -6.79 20.31
CA LYS A 27 -10.29 -6.94 20.14
C LYS A 27 -9.83 -8.39 20.08
N ASN A 28 -10.73 -9.33 20.39
CA ASN A 28 -10.48 -10.76 20.28
C ASN A 28 -10.86 -11.33 18.90
N LEU A 29 -11.44 -10.53 18.00
CA LEU A 29 -11.67 -10.96 16.62
C LEU A 29 -10.35 -11.44 15.99
N LEU A 30 -10.44 -12.51 15.20
CA LEU A 30 -9.31 -12.97 14.41
C LEU A 30 -8.97 -11.92 13.34
N CYS A 31 -7.78 -11.34 13.45
CA CYS A 31 -7.34 -10.20 12.64
C CYS A 31 -6.29 -10.63 11.64
N PHE A 32 -6.61 -10.59 10.36
CA PHE A 32 -5.73 -10.97 9.26
C PHE A 32 -5.08 -9.74 8.64
N CYS A 33 -3.75 -9.73 8.52
CA CYS A 33 -2.98 -8.61 8.04
C CYS A 33 -2.01 -8.96 6.91
N VAL A 34 -1.72 -8.01 6.01
CA VAL A 34 -0.58 -8.10 5.09
C VAL A 34 0.58 -7.27 5.65
N GLY A 35 1.72 -7.94 5.86
CA GLY A 35 2.99 -7.33 6.20
C GLY A 35 3.11 -6.84 7.66
N SER A 36 4.35 -6.76 8.11
CA SER A 36 4.69 -6.42 9.50
C SER A 36 4.23 -5.02 9.95
N ALA A 37 4.20 -4.05 9.03
CA ALA A 37 3.74 -2.69 9.34
C ALA A 37 2.23 -2.67 9.68
N THR A 38 1.41 -3.42 8.94
CA THR A 38 -0.03 -3.54 9.20
C THR A 38 -0.28 -4.31 10.50
N GLU A 39 0.46 -5.40 10.72
CA GLU A 39 0.40 -6.18 11.95
C GLU A 39 0.72 -5.32 13.18
N LYS A 40 1.86 -4.61 13.18
CA LYS A 40 2.24 -3.71 14.27
C LYS A 40 1.15 -2.67 14.55
N LYS A 41 0.54 -2.14 13.50
CA LYS A 41 -0.54 -1.15 13.64
C LYS A 41 -1.80 -1.77 14.23
N ALA A 42 -2.19 -2.99 13.82
CA ALA A 42 -3.33 -3.72 14.35
C ALA A 42 -3.15 -4.05 15.85
N ARG A 43 -1.97 -4.56 16.22
CA ARG A 43 -1.62 -4.83 17.62
C ARG A 43 -1.64 -3.55 18.47
N SER A 44 -1.09 -2.44 17.95
CA SER A 44 -1.14 -1.13 18.62
C SER A 44 -2.56 -0.57 18.77
N ALA A 45 -3.50 -0.98 17.90
CA ALA A 45 -4.92 -0.66 18.00
C ALA A 45 -5.68 -1.56 18.98
N GLY A 46 -4.99 -2.52 19.61
CA GLY A 46 -5.50 -3.40 20.67
C GLY A 46 -5.96 -4.78 20.20
N PHE A 47 -5.89 -5.12 18.89
CA PHE A 47 -6.22 -6.47 18.42
C PHE A 47 -5.25 -7.49 19.00
N GLN A 48 -5.78 -8.56 19.61
CA GLN A 48 -5.01 -9.57 20.32
C GLN A 48 -4.65 -10.77 19.43
N ASN A 49 -5.60 -11.20 18.61
CA ASN A 49 -5.46 -12.38 17.75
C ASN A 49 -5.07 -11.97 16.31
N VAL A 50 -3.84 -11.46 16.14
CA VAL A 50 -3.36 -10.97 14.84
C VAL A 50 -2.48 -12.01 14.18
N ILE A 51 -2.85 -12.39 12.94
CA ILE A 51 -2.10 -13.27 12.05
C ILE A 51 -1.70 -12.45 10.82
N ALA A 52 -0.42 -12.38 10.52
CA ALA A 52 0.09 -11.59 9.41
C ALA A 52 0.74 -12.49 8.35
N ALA A 53 0.33 -12.28 7.09
CA ALA A 53 1.01 -12.86 5.94
C ALA A 53 2.22 -12.01 5.57
N GLU A 54 3.36 -12.64 5.35
CA GLU A 54 4.51 -12.01 4.72
C GLU A 54 4.27 -11.90 3.20
N GLY A 55 4.75 -10.79 2.61
CA GLY A 55 4.72 -10.59 1.17
C GLY A 55 3.48 -9.86 0.67
N ASN A 56 2.48 -10.55 0.13
CA ASN A 56 1.39 -9.93 -0.62
C ASN A 56 -0.01 -10.44 -0.24
N VAL A 57 -1.04 -9.90 -0.92
CA VAL A 57 -2.46 -10.26 -0.69
C VAL A 57 -2.75 -11.72 -1.04
N GLY A 58 -2.01 -12.33 -1.98
CA GLY A 58 -2.15 -13.76 -2.29
C GLY A 58 -1.77 -14.65 -1.11
N ASN A 59 -0.65 -14.33 -0.45
CA ASN A 59 -0.23 -15.02 0.78
C ASN A 59 -1.25 -14.84 1.91
N LEU A 60 -1.88 -13.65 2.00
CA LEU A 60 -2.95 -13.42 2.97
C LEU A 60 -4.18 -14.28 2.67
N LYS A 61 -4.58 -14.42 1.41
CA LYS A 61 -5.68 -15.33 1.03
C LYS A 61 -5.40 -16.74 1.53
N GLU A 62 -4.25 -17.30 1.21
CA GLU A 62 -3.84 -18.65 1.66
C GLU A 62 -3.93 -18.79 3.18
N LEU A 63 -3.45 -17.80 3.90
CA LEU A 63 -3.45 -17.77 5.36
C LEU A 63 -4.87 -17.73 5.94
N ILE A 64 -5.80 -17.00 5.31
CA ILE A 64 -7.22 -16.99 5.69
C ILE A 64 -7.83 -18.37 5.46
N LEU A 65 -7.58 -19.00 4.30
CA LEU A 65 -8.10 -20.34 3.99
C LEU A 65 -7.64 -21.41 4.99
N GLN A 66 -6.46 -21.24 5.58
CA GLN A 66 -5.89 -22.17 6.56
C GLN A 66 -6.37 -21.94 8.00
N ASN A 67 -6.80 -20.75 8.35
CA ASN A 67 -7.04 -20.35 9.75
C ASN A 67 -8.47 -19.89 10.04
N PHE A 68 -9.36 -19.85 9.04
CA PHE A 68 -10.75 -19.47 9.20
C PHE A 68 -11.66 -20.41 8.40
N ASP A 69 -12.62 -21.04 9.06
CA ASP A 69 -13.59 -21.90 8.36
C ASP A 69 -14.77 -21.04 7.86
N GLN A 70 -15.33 -21.38 6.70
CA GLN A 70 -16.52 -20.73 6.14
C GLN A 70 -17.72 -20.77 7.11
N LYS A 71 -17.78 -21.78 7.98
CA LYS A 71 -18.83 -21.96 8.99
C LYS A 71 -18.64 -21.09 10.24
N ASP A 72 -17.44 -20.52 10.44
CA ASP A 72 -17.16 -19.68 11.62
C ASP A 72 -17.94 -18.38 11.59
N GLY A 73 -18.34 -17.91 10.39
CA GLY A 73 -19.19 -16.75 10.22
C GLY A 73 -18.68 -15.77 9.16
N GLN A 74 -19.02 -14.50 9.30
CA GLN A 74 -18.71 -13.48 8.32
C GLN A 74 -17.38 -12.79 8.62
N LEU A 75 -16.60 -12.54 7.57
CA LEU A 75 -15.41 -11.71 7.58
C LEU A 75 -15.75 -10.25 7.18
N ILE A 76 -15.08 -9.29 7.81
CA ILE A 76 -15.12 -7.90 7.38
C ILE A 76 -13.76 -7.49 6.84
N TYR A 77 -13.73 -6.96 5.61
CA TYR A 77 -12.52 -6.46 4.96
C TYR A 77 -12.51 -4.93 4.94
N ILE A 78 -11.66 -4.32 5.74
CA ILE A 78 -11.48 -2.87 5.79
C ILE A 78 -10.35 -2.48 4.84
N SER A 79 -10.65 -1.64 3.86
CA SER A 79 -9.71 -1.32 2.78
C SER A 79 -9.75 0.14 2.35
N GLY A 80 -8.77 0.53 1.56
CA GLY A 80 -8.84 1.75 0.76
C GLY A 80 -9.83 1.62 -0.40
N GLU A 81 -10.22 2.74 -1.00
CA GLU A 81 -11.04 2.80 -2.21
C GLU A 81 -10.36 2.05 -3.36
N THR A 82 -9.07 2.36 -3.59
CA THR A 82 -8.23 1.67 -4.56
C THR A 82 -7.53 0.49 -3.90
N ILE A 83 -7.68 -0.69 -4.46
CA ILE A 83 -7.03 -1.94 -4.05
C ILE A 83 -6.29 -2.55 -5.25
N SER A 84 -5.19 -3.24 -4.98
CA SER A 84 -4.39 -3.91 -6.01
C SER A 84 -4.94 -5.27 -6.41
N VAL A 85 -5.74 -5.89 -5.54
CA VAL A 85 -6.32 -7.23 -5.72
C VAL A 85 -7.71 -7.25 -5.08
N ASP A 86 -8.70 -7.79 -5.77
CA ASP A 86 -10.07 -7.98 -5.27
C ASP A 86 -10.15 -9.19 -4.32
N LEU A 87 -9.52 -9.08 -3.14
CA LEU A 87 -9.45 -10.15 -2.15
C LEU A 87 -10.83 -10.60 -1.68
N ASP A 88 -11.74 -9.67 -1.46
CA ASP A 88 -13.12 -9.94 -1.09
C ASP A 88 -13.83 -10.86 -2.11
N ARG A 89 -13.73 -10.54 -3.41
CA ARG A 89 -14.29 -11.38 -4.47
C ARG A 89 -13.62 -12.74 -4.54
N GLN A 90 -12.29 -12.81 -4.37
CA GLN A 90 -11.60 -14.08 -4.36
C GLN A 90 -12.06 -14.99 -3.21
N LEU A 91 -12.22 -14.42 -2.00
CA LEU A 91 -12.73 -15.19 -0.84
C LEU A 91 -14.21 -15.59 -1.01
N ILE A 92 -15.05 -14.72 -1.58
CA ILE A 92 -16.44 -15.06 -1.89
C ILE A 92 -16.51 -16.23 -2.89
N ASN A 93 -15.66 -16.25 -3.90
CA ASN A 93 -15.57 -17.36 -4.86
C ASN A 93 -15.12 -18.68 -4.22
N GLU A 94 -14.36 -18.61 -3.12
CA GLU A 94 -14.02 -19.78 -2.28
C GLU A 94 -15.13 -20.16 -1.29
N GLY A 95 -16.29 -19.47 -1.29
CA GLY A 95 -17.43 -19.77 -0.44
C GLY A 95 -17.48 -19.04 0.91
N TYR A 96 -16.60 -18.06 1.15
CA TYR A 96 -16.59 -17.25 2.36
C TYR A 96 -17.64 -16.14 2.30
N SER A 97 -18.24 -15.81 3.44
CA SER A 97 -19.05 -14.60 3.59
C SER A 97 -18.12 -13.43 3.95
N VAL A 98 -17.96 -12.49 3.01
CA VAL A 98 -17.07 -11.34 3.19
C VAL A 98 -17.80 -10.05 2.86
N LYS A 99 -17.71 -9.05 3.76
CA LYS A 99 -18.18 -7.69 3.51
C LYS A 99 -17.00 -6.73 3.46
N ARG A 100 -16.80 -6.07 2.33
CA ARG A 100 -15.79 -5.03 2.19
C ARG A 100 -16.34 -3.67 2.59
N ILE A 101 -15.55 -2.91 3.35
CA ILE A 101 -15.82 -1.52 3.71
C ILE A 101 -14.62 -0.67 3.29
N VAL A 102 -14.91 0.39 2.56
CA VAL A 102 -13.91 1.41 2.20
C VAL A 102 -13.90 2.46 3.30
N ASN A 103 -12.76 2.61 4.00
CA ASN A 103 -12.65 3.57 5.11
C ASN A 103 -11.64 4.70 4.84
N TYR A 104 -10.89 4.65 3.74
CA TYR A 104 -10.03 5.74 3.31
C TYR A 104 -9.86 5.77 1.79
N ARG A 105 -9.43 6.91 1.29
CA ARG A 105 -8.99 7.07 -0.10
C ARG A 105 -7.66 7.80 -0.16
N THR A 106 -6.86 7.50 -1.19
CA THR A 106 -5.63 8.24 -1.48
C THR A 106 -5.96 9.39 -2.42
N ILE A 107 -5.57 10.59 -2.04
CA ILE A 107 -5.70 11.80 -2.86
C ILE A 107 -4.28 12.30 -3.13
N TYR A 108 -3.92 12.42 -4.41
CA TYR A 108 -2.66 13.02 -4.79
C TYR A 108 -2.75 14.55 -4.67
N ASN A 109 -1.66 15.15 -4.20
CA ASN A 109 -1.58 16.61 -4.14
C ASN A 109 -1.71 17.21 -5.53
N GLN A 110 -2.62 18.18 -5.66
CA GLN A 110 -2.84 18.95 -6.89
C GLN A 110 -2.11 20.30 -6.85
N LYS A 111 -1.71 20.74 -5.65
CA LYS A 111 -1.00 22.00 -5.43
C LYS A 111 0.26 21.74 -4.63
N PHE A 112 1.33 22.33 -5.07
CA PHE A 112 2.64 22.26 -4.42
C PHE A 112 3.06 23.69 -4.04
N ASP A 113 3.89 23.83 -3.02
CA ASP A 113 4.47 25.12 -2.63
C ASP A 113 5.34 25.66 -3.76
N ASP A 114 5.07 26.91 -4.17
CA ASP A 114 5.75 27.52 -5.33
C ASP A 114 7.27 27.69 -5.12
N ASN A 115 7.69 27.94 -3.86
CA ASN A 115 9.11 28.03 -3.55
C ASN A 115 9.79 26.67 -3.65
N PHE A 116 9.15 25.63 -3.10
CA PHE A 116 9.62 24.26 -3.23
C PHE A 116 9.77 23.85 -4.71
N VAL A 117 8.72 24.12 -5.52
CA VAL A 117 8.77 23.78 -6.96
C VAL A 117 9.92 24.52 -7.64
N ARG A 118 10.07 25.82 -7.38
CA ARG A 118 11.14 26.64 -7.97
C ARG A 118 12.52 26.14 -7.59
N GLU A 119 12.76 25.87 -6.31
CA GLU A 119 14.04 25.34 -5.82
C GLU A 119 14.37 23.98 -6.45
N LEU A 120 13.39 23.09 -6.51
CA LEU A 120 13.56 21.77 -7.12
C LEU A 120 13.87 21.88 -8.62
N MET A 121 13.20 22.77 -9.35
CA MET A 121 13.45 22.98 -10.79
C MET A 121 14.80 23.62 -11.09
N LEU A 122 15.35 24.39 -10.15
CA LEU A 122 16.70 24.97 -10.27
C LEU A 122 17.82 23.95 -9.95
N SER A 123 17.50 22.92 -9.18
CA SER A 123 18.47 21.90 -8.76
C SER A 123 17.81 20.51 -8.75
N ILE A 124 17.63 19.96 -9.95
CA ILE A 124 17.10 18.61 -10.13
C ILE A 124 18.06 17.59 -9.50
N PRO A 125 17.58 16.67 -8.65
CA PRO A 125 18.45 15.71 -7.98
C PRO A 125 19.04 14.68 -8.96
N ASP A 126 20.24 14.21 -8.69
CA ASP A 126 20.91 13.17 -9.47
C ASP A 126 20.23 11.79 -9.32
N LEU A 127 19.49 11.61 -8.23
CA LEU A 127 18.85 10.34 -7.87
C LEU A 127 17.51 10.56 -7.17
N VAL A 128 16.50 9.81 -7.61
CA VAL A 128 15.17 9.76 -6.98
C VAL A 128 14.85 8.33 -6.56
N TYR A 129 14.40 8.17 -5.31
CA TYR A 129 13.93 6.90 -4.75
C TYR A 129 12.40 6.85 -4.72
N ILE A 130 11.82 5.76 -5.23
CA ILE A 130 10.38 5.52 -5.23
C ILE A 130 10.06 4.17 -4.58
N TYR A 131 9.41 4.21 -3.43
CA TYR A 131 9.13 3.05 -2.58
C TYR A 131 7.71 2.47 -2.74
N SER A 132 6.88 2.99 -3.63
CA SER A 132 5.53 2.45 -3.85
C SER A 132 4.92 2.94 -5.16
N GLN A 133 3.94 2.19 -5.67
CA GLN A 133 3.17 2.60 -6.84
C GLN A 133 2.42 3.93 -6.59
N ASN A 134 1.90 4.15 -5.38
CA ASN A 134 1.24 5.42 -5.03
C ASN A 134 2.22 6.60 -5.06
N SER A 135 3.46 6.41 -4.57
CA SER A 135 4.52 7.42 -4.66
C SER A 135 4.91 7.69 -6.10
N ALA A 136 5.02 6.65 -6.94
CA ALA A 136 5.29 6.79 -8.37
C ALA A 136 4.19 7.60 -9.07
N SER A 137 2.92 7.28 -8.82
CA SER A 137 1.79 8.01 -9.41
C SER A 137 1.72 9.46 -8.93
N SER A 138 2.01 9.71 -7.65
CA SER A 138 2.07 11.08 -7.09
C SER A 138 3.19 11.89 -7.72
N PHE A 139 4.36 11.27 -7.91
CA PHE A 139 5.52 11.92 -8.51
C PHE A 139 5.31 12.19 -10.00
N LEU A 140 4.73 11.24 -10.73
CA LEU A 140 4.34 11.44 -12.13
C LEU A 140 3.36 12.62 -12.28
N ASN A 141 2.35 12.67 -11.40
CA ASN A 141 1.39 13.78 -11.37
C ASN A 141 2.11 15.12 -11.12
N PHE A 142 3.06 15.17 -10.17
CA PHE A 142 3.89 16.34 -9.92
C PHE A 142 4.65 16.79 -11.18
N ILE A 143 5.33 15.87 -11.87
CA ILE A 143 6.07 16.14 -13.09
C ILE A 143 5.16 16.73 -14.18
N LYS A 144 3.98 16.14 -14.37
CA LYS A 144 2.99 16.57 -15.39
C LYS A 144 2.38 17.93 -15.08
N ILE A 145 1.96 18.17 -13.85
CA ILE A 145 1.40 19.47 -13.44
C ILE A 145 2.40 20.59 -13.69
N ASN A 146 3.68 20.35 -13.43
CA ASN A 146 4.74 21.33 -13.59
C ASN A 146 5.37 21.34 -14.99
N GLN A 147 4.90 20.49 -15.92
CA GLN A 147 5.40 20.37 -17.31
C GLN A 147 6.93 20.21 -17.35
N SER A 148 7.47 19.39 -16.44
CA SER A 148 8.91 19.31 -16.17
C SER A 148 9.56 18.01 -16.66
N GLU A 149 8.91 17.26 -17.55
CA GLU A 149 9.33 15.92 -18.01
C GLU A 149 10.79 15.92 -18.53
N SER A 150 11.17 16.94 -19.28
CA SER A 150 12.52 17.03 -19.86
C SER A 150 13.63 17.28 -18.86
N LEU A 151 13.32 17.79 -17.68
CA LEU A 151 14.32 18.10 -16.66
C LEU A 151 14.92 16.85 -15.99
N TRP A 152 14.19 15.72 -16.02
CA TRP A 152 14.53 14.49 -15.32
C TRP A 152 15.44 13.54 -16.12
N MET A 153 15.78 13.89 -17.39
CA MET A 153 16.54 13.03 -18.29
C MET A 153 17.97 12.70 -17.80
N ASN A 154 18.51 13.49 -16.89
CA ASN A 154 19.83 13.27 -16.31
C ASN A 154 19.76 12.66 -14.88
N THR A 155 18.56 12.42 -14.36
CA THR A 155 18.32 11.85 -13.03
C THR A 155 18.26 10.32 -13.12
N ASN A 156 18.89 9.65 -12.17
CA ASN A 156 18.73 8.21 -11.96
C ASN A 156 17.45 7.96 -11.16
N LEU A 157 16.69 6.96 -11.56
CA LEU A 157 15.47 6.52 -10.86
C LEU A 157 15.70 5.17 -10.18
N MET A 158 15.47 5.09 -8.88
CA MET A 158 15.48 3.84 -8.13
C MET A 158 14.06 3.49 -7.67
N CYS A 159 13.53 2.36 -8.11
CA CYS A 159 12.18 1.91 -7.81
C CYS A 159 12.14 0.54 -7.12
N ILE A 160 11.23 0.40 -6.17
CA ILE A 160 10.87 -0.88 -5.60
C ILE A 160 10.09 -1.71 -6.63
N GLY A 161 10.80 -2.60 -7.35
CA GLY A 161 10.23 -3.53 -8.33
C GLY A 161 9.66 -2.89 -9.62
N GLU A 162 9.40 -3.76 -10.59
CA GLU A 162 8.95 -3.37 -11.94
C GLU A 162 7.59 -2.66 -11.97
N LYS A 163 6.62 -3.09 -11.15
CA LYS A 163 5.29 -2.47 -11.11
C LYS A 163 5.33 -1.00 -10.73
N THR A 164 6.31 -0.61 -9.91
CA THR A 164 6.50 0.78 -9.51
C THR A 164 7.17 1.58 -10.62
N SER A 165 8.22 1.03 -11.24
CA SER A 165 8.93 1.72 -12.32
C SER A 165 8.08 1.89 -13.58
N SER A 166 7.20 0.92 -13.90
CA SER A 166 6.35 1.00 -15.08
C SER A 166 5.43 2.22 -15.11
N ILE A 167 5.04 2.76 -13.94
CA ILE A 167 4.25 3.98 -13.83
C ILE A 167 5.02 5.21 -14.33
N LEU A 168 6.35 5.18 -14.21
CA LEU A 168 7.25 6.29 -14.56
C LEU A 168 7.97 6.12 -15.90
N ASN A 169 7.64 5.07 -16.67
CA ASN A 169 8.28 4.76 -17.95
C ASN A 169 8.00 5.78 -19.06
N GLU A 170 6.97 6.61 -18.91
CA GLU A 170 6.68 7.70 -19.86
C GLU A 170 7.67 8.88 -19.73
N ILE A 171 8.42 8.94 -18.62
CA ILE A 171 9.47 9.92 -18.38
C ILE A 171 10.82 9.34 -18.82
N LYS A 172 11.62 10.13 -19.53
CA LYS A 172 12.99 9.73 -19.87
C LYS A 172 13.92 9.94 -18.69
N TRP A 173 14.45 8.85 -18.17
CA TRP A 173 15.44 8.83 -17.08
C TRP A 173 16.84 8.57 -17.62
N LYS A 174 17.87 9.02 -16.88
CA LYS A 174 19.27 8.68 -17.17
C LYS A 174 19.48 7.16 -17.10
N LYS A 175 19.02 6.54 -15.99
CA LYS A 175 19.01 5.10 -15.77
C LYS A 175 17.93 4.74 -14.75
N ILE A 176 17.36 3.55 -14.90
CA ILE A 176 16.39 2.99 -13.94
C ILE A 176 17.03 1.80 -13.25
N PHE A 177 17.00 1.81 -11.92
CA PHE A 177 17.45 0.72 -11.06
C PHE A 177 16.24 0.16 -10.31
N LEU A 178 16.14 -1.15 -10.25
CA LEU A 178 15.13 -1.84 -9.46
C LEU A 178 15.78 -2.44 -8.23
N PHE A 179 15.09 -2.35 -7.10
CA PHE A 179 15.53 -2.96 -5.83
C PHE A 179 14.40 -3.72 -5.16
N ASN A 180 14.76 -4.69 -4.31
CA ASN A 180 13.85 -5.31 -3.35
C ASN A 180 13.97 -4.59 -1.99
N PRO A 181 12.95 -4.65 -1.14
CA PRO A 181 13.01 -4.03 0.18
C PRO A 181 14.27 -4.47 0.97
N GLY A 182 15.06 -3.50 1.42
CA GLY A 182 16.29 -3.72 2.17
C GLY A 182 17.56 -3.85 1.32
N GLU A 183 17.46 -3.78 -0.01
CA GLU A 183 18.62 -3.87 -0.93
C GLU A 183 19.11 -2.50 -1.44
N GLU A 184 18.46 -1.42 -1.03
CA GLU A 184 18.67 -0.07 -1.56
C GLU A 184 20.15 0.38 -1.45
N GLU A 185 20.77 0.11 -0.31
CA GLU A 185 22.14 0.53 -0.03
C GLU A 185 23.15 -0.12 -0.97
N PHE A 186 22.92 -1.39 -1.35
CA PHE A 186 23.83 -2.11 -2.25
C PHE A 186 23.84 -1.52 -3.67
N LEU A 187 22.78 -0.86 -4.08
CA LEU A 187 22.67 -0.26 -5.40
C LEU A 187 23.33 1.12 -5.48
N LEU A 188 23.50 1.82 -4.36
CA LEU A 188 24.20 3.11 -4.31
C LEU A 188 25.65 3.02 -4.77
N TYR A 189 26.28 1.86 -4.59
CA TYR A 189 27.65 1.62 -5.08
C TYR A 189 27.74 1.37 -6.60
N LYS A 190 26.58 1.30 -7.31
CA LYS A 190 26.50 1.05 -8.76
C LYS A 190 26.09 2.28 -9.57
N ILE A 191 25.82 3.38 -8.89
CA ILE A 191 25.48 4.69 -9.46
C ILE A 191 26.71 5.56 -9.53
#